data_363bf8041a8b0ef0b554ae97f3198992
#
_entry.id   363bf8041a8b0ef0b554ae97f3198992
#
_cell.length_a   1.000
_cell.length_b   1.000
_cell.length_c   1.000
_cell.angle_alpha   90.00
_cell.angle_beta   90.00
_cell.angle_gamma   90.00
#
_symmetry.space_group_name_H-M   'P 1'
#
loop_
_entity.id
_entity.type
_entity.pdbx_description
1 polymer ?
#
loop_
_entity_poly.entity_id
_entity_poly.type
_entity_poly.pdbx_seq_one_letter_code
_entity_poly.pdbx_strand_id
1 'polypeptide(L)'
;MNLHEYQGKQLFAEYGLPVSKGFACSTPEEAAAAADKIGGDQWVVKAQVHAGGRGKAGGVKLVKTKKEIEEFAAKWLGKRLVTYQTDANGQPVSKILVESCTDIAKELYLGAVVDRSSRRVVFMASTEGGVEIEKVAHDTPEKILTATIDPLVGAQPFQGRELAFKLGLNDTQVKQFVKIFQGLAKMFVECDLALLEINPLVITTAGNLHCLDAKVAIDSNALYRQPKLKEMHDPSQDDPREAHATKWELNYVALGGNIGCMVNGAGLAMGTMDIVKLHGGAPANFLDVGGGATKERVSEAFKIILSDDSVKAVLVNIFGGIVRCNLIAEGIIGAVEQVGVKVPVVVRLEGNNAELGAKILAESGLNIIAAKSLTEAAEAVVKAAGGAQ
;
A
#
# COMPACT_ATOMS: atom_id res chain seq x y z
N MET A 1 -2.56 -6.29 0.87
CA MET A 1 -3.95 -5.74 0.81
C MET A 1 -4.19 -4.90 2.05
N ASN A 2 -4.55 -3.63 1.91
CA ASN A 2 -4.86 -2.75 3.04
C ASN A 2 -6.33 -2.87 3.44
N LEU A 3 -6.62 -2.64 4.72
CA LEU A 3 -7.96 -2.53 5.25
C LEU A 3 -8.31 -1.08 5.56
N HIS A 4 -9.59 -0.72 5.46
CA HIS A 4 -10.09 0.51 6.06
C HIS A 4 -9.99 0.46 7.59
N GLU A 5 -9.91 1.62 8.23
CA GLU A 5 -9.85 1.71 9.70
C GLU A 5 -10.98 0.95 10.39
N TYR A 6 -12.22 1.09 9.90
CA TYR A 6 -13.37 0.40 10.51
C TYR A 6 -13.23 -1.13 10.43
N GLN A 7 -12.67 -1.68 9.36
CA GLN A 7 -12.40 -3.12 9.20
C GLN A 7 -11.29 -3.58 10.15
N GLY A 8 -10.20 -2.80 10.24
CA GLY A 8 -9.13 -3.06 11.21
C GLY A 8 -9.64 -3.07 12.65
N LYS A 9 -10.52 -2.11 13.01
CA LYS A 9 -11.15 -2.08 14.34
C LYS A 9 -12.13 -3.23 14.59
N GLN A 10 -12.82 -3.72 13.56
CA GLN A 10 -13.63 -4.94 13.67
C GLN A 10 -12.76 -6.15 14.04
N LEU A 11 -11.61 -6.31 13.35
CA LEU A 11 -10.65 -7.35 13.71
C LEU A 11 -10.11 -7.17 15.13
N PHE A 12 -9.76 -5.94 15.53
CA PHE A 12 -9.32 -5.67 16.90
C PHE A 12 -10.36 -6.12 17.93
N ALA A 13 -11.63 -5.83 17.71
CA ALA A 13 -12.71 -6.25 18.58
C ALA A 13 -12.86 -7.78 18.63
N GLU A 14 -12.71 -8.49 17.51
CA GLU A 14 -12.73 -9.97 17.46
C GLU A 14 -11.61 -10.59 18.30
N TYR A 15 -10.47 -9.92 18.41
CA TYR A 15 -9.34 -10.33 19.27
C TYR A 15 -9.40 -9.75 20.68
N GLY A 16 -10.52 -9.15 21.08
CA GLY A 16 -10.76 -8.64 22.43
C GLY A 16 -10.02 -7.37 22.79
N LEU A 17 -9.60 -6.59 21.79
CA LEU A 17 -8.90 -5.32 21.99
C LEU A 17 -9.89 -4.17 22.25
N PRO A 18 -9.52 -3.19 23.07
CA PRO A 18 -10.39 -2.06 23.41
C PRO A 18 -10.46 -1.06 22.24
N VAL A 19 -11.60 -1.01 21.58
CA VAL A 19 -11.90 -0.09 20.47
C VAL A 19 -13.20 0.66 20.70
N SER A 20 -13.34 1.84 20.10
CA SER A 20 -14.56 2.63 20.14
C SER A 20 -15.72 1.89 19.44
N LYS A 21 -16.92 2.01 19.99
CA LYS A 21 -18.13 1.59 19.29
C LYS A 21 -18.36 2.52 18.11
N GLY A 22 -18.45 1.95 16.90
CA GLY A 22 -18.60 2.72 15.68
C GLY A 22 -19.27 1.97 14.57
N PHE A 23 -19.77 2.69 13.56
CA PHE A 23 -20.44 2.16 12.39
C PHE A 23 -19.92 2.85 11.12
N ALA A 24 -19.59 2.06 10.11
CA ALA A 24 -19.27 2.55 8.77
C ALA A 24 -20.56 2.76 7.98
N CYS A 25 -20.72 3.96 7.43
CA CYS A 25 -21.94 4.43 6.78
C CYS A 25 -21.64 4.85 5.34
N SER A 26 -22.57 4.57 4.43
CA SER A 26 -22.44 4.87 3.00
C SER A 26 -23.30 6.06 2.56
N THR A 27 -24.21 6.51 3.42
CA THR A 27 -25.05 7.71 3.17
C THR A 27 -25.05 8.65 4.38
N PRO A 28 -25.38 9.94 4.21
CA PRO A 28 -25.51 10.89 5.32
C PRO A 28 -26.57 10.45 6.35
N GLU A 29 -27.69 9.87 5.88
CA GLU A 29 -28.79 9.41 6.74
C GLU A 29 -28.34 8.21 7.61
N GLU A 30 -27.61 7.26 7.03
CA GLU A 30 -27.02 6.14 7.78
C GLU A 30 -26.06 6.66 8.84
N ALA A 31 -25.24 7.68 8.49
CA ALA A 31 -24.28 8.27 9.42
C ALA A 31 -24.98 8.97 10.60
N ALA A 32 -26.07 9.71 10.35
CA ALA A 32 -26.87 10.32 11.41
C ALA A 32 -27.55 9.27 12.29
N ALA A 33 -28.09 8.19 11.70
CA ALA A 33 -28.72 7.09 12.43
C ALA A 33 -27.71 6.29 13.27
N ALA A 34 -26.44 6.26 12.89
CA ALA A 34 -25.38 5.60 13.65
C ALA A 34 -25.20 6.24 15.03
N ALA A 35 -25.36 7.58 15.16
CA ALA A 35 -25.29 8.30 16.42
C ALA A 35 -26.29 7.76 17.47
N ASP A 36 -27.53 7.41 17.05
CA ASP A 36 -28.53 6.83 17.95
C ASP A 36 -28.11 5.46 18.47
N LYS A 37 -27.49 4.67 17.61
CA LYS A 37 -27.00 3.31 17.97
C LYS A 37 -25.78 3.37 18.88
N ILE A 38 -24.94 4.41 18.72
CA ILE A 38 -23.76 4.63 19.55
C ILE A 38 -24.17 5.16 20.92
N GLY A 39 -25.08 6.14 20.94
CA GLY A 39 -25.44 6.92 22.13
C GLY A 39 -24.44 8.05 22.40
N GLY A 40 -24.63 8.74 23.54
CA GLY A 40 -23.79 9.87 23.92
C GLY A 40 -24.26 11.20 23.30
N ASP A 41 -23.47 12.24 23.49
CA ASP A 41 -23.74 13.63 23.09
C ASP A 41 -22.68 14.21 22.16
N GLN A 42 -21.63 13.42 21.85
CA GLN A 42 -20.58 13.78 20.91
C GLN A 42 -19.98 12.55 20.24
N TRP A 43 -19.58 12.71 18.99
CA TRP A 43 -19.07 11.65 18.15
C TRP A 43 -17.87 12.13 17.35
N VAL A 44 -17.05 11.17 16.90
CA VAL A 44 -15.99 11.43 15.92
C VAL A 44 -16.43 10.85 14.58
N VAL A 45 -16.36 11.67 13.54
CA VAL A 45 -16.65 11.27 12.15
C VAL A 45 -15.36 11.24 11.34
N LYS A 46 -15.11 10.13 10.62
CA LYS A 46 -13.85 9.88 9.93
C LYS A 46 -14.09 9.39 8.51
N ALA A 47 -13.55 10.09 7.51
CA ALA A 47 -13.51 9.60 6.13
C ALA A 47 -12.65 8.34 6.05
N GLN A 48 -13.13 7.33 5.36
CA GLN A 48 -12.44 6.04 5.22
C GLN A 48 -11.68 5.99 3.89
N VAL A 49 -10.35 6.04 3.98
CA VAL A 49 -9.40 5.91 2.86
C VAL A 49 -8.17 5.15 3.33
N HIS A 50 -7.46 4.50 2.38
CA HIS A 50 -6.20 3.80 2.66
C HIS A 50 -4.99 4.75 2.73
N ALA A 51 -5.13 5.85 3.47
CA ALA A 51 -4.06 6.82 3.68
C ALA A 51 -4.08 7.38 5.10
N GLY A 52 -2.89 7.65 5.63
CA GLY A 52 -2.72 8.38 6.87
C GLY A 52 -2.88 9.90 6.68
N GLY A 53 -2.81 10.67 7.79
CA GLY A 53 -2.89 12.12 7.74
C GLY A 53 -4.29 12.70 7.53
N ARG A 54 -5.33 11.88 7.62
CA ARG A 54 -6.74 12.27 7.42
C ARG A 54 -7.17 13.45 8.30
N GLY A 55 -6.70 13.49 9.55
CA GLY A 55 -7.00 14.60 10.47
C GLY A 55 -6.54 15.96 9.95
N LYS A 56 -5.28 16.04 9.49
CA LYS A 56 -4.70 17.27 8.91
C LYS A 56 -5.40 17.69 7.61
N ALA A 57 -5.94 16.72 6.86
CA ALA A 57 -6.68 16.94 5.60
C ALA A 57 -8.18 17.25 5.81
N GLY A 58 -8.65 17.37 7.06
CA GLY A 58 -10.06 17.61 7.38
C GLY A 58 -10.98 16.41 7.21
N GLY A 59 -10.41 15.21 7.06
CA GLY A 59 -11.12 13.92 6.97
C GLY A 59 -11.48 13.33 8.33
N VAL A 60 -11.25 14.03 9.43
CA VAL A 60 -11.67 13.66 10.80
C VAL A 60 -12.24 14.89 11.49
N LYS A 61 -13.37 14.76 12.16
CA LYS A 61 -14.02 15.86 12.89
C LYS A 61 -14.73 15.35 14.14
N LEU A 62 -14.59 16.09 15.23
CA LEU A 62 -15.45 15.96 16.42
C LEU A 62 -16.76 16.73 16.17
N VAL A 63 -17.89 16.10 16.41
CA VAL A 63 -19.24 16.64 16.18
C VAL A 63 -20.14 16.40 17.38
N LYS A 64 -21.14 17.28 17.57
CA LYS A 64 -22.06 17.24 18.70
C LYS A 64 -23.54 17.11 18.29
N THR A 65 -23.82 17.19 17.01
CA THR A 65 -25.18 17.08 16.49
C THR A 65 -25.25 16.13 15.30
N LYS A 66 -26.40 15.47 15.10
CA LYS A 66 -26.64 14.63 13.94
C LYS A 66 -26.53 15.42 12.63
N LYS A 67 -26.95 16.70 12.64
CA LYS A 67 -26.83 17.58 11.48
C LYS A 67 -25.37 17.76 11.06
N GLU A 68 -24.45 17.94 12.03
CA GLU A 68 -23.02 18.01 11.72
C GLU A 68 -22.47 16.70 11.16
N ILE A 69 -23.00 15.55 11.59
CA ILE A 69 -22.65 14.24 11.03
C ILE A 69 -23.10 14.17 9.56
N GLU A 70 -24.37 14.54 9.26
CA GLU A 70 -24.91 14.56 7.91
C GLU A 70 -24.11 15.51 6.99
N GLU A 71 -23.83 16.71 7.46
CA GLU A 71 -23.04 17.72 6.73
C GLU A 71 -21.63 17.20 6.42
N PHE A 72 -20.97 16.54 7.37
CA PHE A 72 -19.67 15.94 7.17
C PHE A 72 -19.73 14.78 6.15
N ALA A 73 -20.71 13.91 6.28
CA ALA A 73 -20.91 12.79 5.37
C ALA A 73 -21.22 13.29 3.93
N ALA A 74 -22.11 14.26 3.79
CA ALA A 74 -22.44 14.88 2.49
C ALA A 74 -21.23 15.62 1.86
N LYS A 75 -20.35 16.19 2.69
CA LYS A 75 -19.11 16.82 2.22
C LYS A 75 -18.16 15.82 1.60
N TRP A 76 -17.98 14.63 2.19
CA TRP A 76 -16.91 13.72 1.83
C TRP A 76 -17.34 12.53 0.98
N LEU A 77 -18.55 11.96 1.16
CA LEU A 77 -19.01 10.84 0.36
C LEU A 77 -19.00 11.18 -1.13
N GLY A 78 -18.43 10.30 -1.94
CA GLY A 78 -18.26 10.49 -3.37
C GLY A 78 -17.20 11.53 -3.78
N LYS A 79 -16.44 12.07 -2.82
CA LYS A 79 -15.31 12.98 -3.07
C LYS A 79 -13.98 12.25 -2.87
N ARG A 80 -12.90 12.91 -3.22
CA ARG A 80 -11.54 12.41 -3.00
C ARG A 80 -10.87 13.20 -1.89
N LEU A 81 -10.23 12.48 -0.97
CA LEU A 81 -9.46 13.06 0.14
C LEU A 81 -7.98 13.04 -0.23
N VAL A 82 -7.37 14.22 -0.29
CA VAL A 82 -5.93 14.39 -0.50
C VAL A 82 -5.25 14.52 0.86
N THR A 83 -4.27 13.69 1.12
CA THR A 83 -3.41 13.76 2.32
C THR A 83 -1.95 13.82 1.89
N TYR A 84 -1.01 14.03 2.81
CA TYR A 84 0.42 13.99 2.50
C TYR A 84 0.93 12.59 2.09
N GLN A 85 0.13 11.53 2.29
CA GLN A 85 0.45 10.17 1.89
C GLN A 85 -0.20 9.77 0.55
N THR A 86 -1.05 10.60 -0.03
CA THR A 86 -1.67 10.33 -1.34
C THR A 86 -0.96 11.12 -2.44
N ASP A 87 -1.22 10.75 -3.69
CA ASP A 87 -0.94 11.60 -4.82
C ASP A 87 -1.85 12.86 -4.84
N ALA A 88 -1.66 13.73 -5.83
CA ALA A 88 -2.46 14.95 -6.01
C ALA A 88 -3.95 14.68 -6.27
N ASN A 89 -4.30 13.49 -6.76
CA ASN A 89 -5.68 13.08 -7.00
C ASN A 89 -6.39 12.62 -5.72
N GLY A 90 -5.65 12.24 -4.69
CA GLY A 90 -6.18 11.72 -3.43
C GLY A 90 -6.86 10.34 -3.57
N GLN A 91 -7.53 9.90 -2.51
CA GLN A 91 -8.24 8.63 -2.44
C GLN A 91 -9.76 8.85 -2.37
N PRO A 92 -10.58 8.02 -3.05
CA PRO A 92 -12.03 8.14 -3.02
C PRO A 92 -12.60 7.79 -1.66
N VAL A 93 -13.55 8.57 -1.17
CA VAL A 93 -14.26 8.32 0.09
C VAL A 93 -15.61 7.68 -0.22
N SER A 94 -15.71 6.37 0.02
CA SER A 94 -16.94 5.58 -0.16
C SER A 94 -17.72 5.39 1.14
N LYS A 95 -17.05 5.59 2.30
CA LYS A 95 -17.63 5.38 3.63
C LYS A 95 -17.15 6.43 4.63
N ILE A 96 -18.05 6.73 5.58
CA ILE A 96 -17.75 7.52 6.78
C ILE A 96 -17.88 6.60 7.99
N LEU A 97 -16.87 6.57 8.85
CA LEU A 97 -16.95 5.93 10.16
C LEU A 97 -17.46 6.95 11.16
N VAL A 98 -18.54 6.63 11.86
CA VAL A 98 -19.06 7.38 13.02
C VAL A 98 -18.75 6.57 14.27
N GLU A 99 -18.06 7.17 15.23
CA GLU A 99 -17.60 6.51 16.46
C GLU A 99 -17.95 7.30 17.71
N SER A 100 -18.04 6.58 18.84
CA SER A 100 -18.07 7.23 20.16
C SER A 100 -16.78 8.04 20.38
N CYS A 101 -16.92 9.22 20.97
CA CYS A 101 -15.77 10.04 21.35
C CYS A 101 -14.98 9.36 22.48
N THR A 102 -13.66 9.51 22.46
CA THR A 102 -12.76 9.04 23.50
C THR A 102 -11.99 10.24 24.06
N ASP A 103 -12.07 10.43 25.37
CA ASP A 103 -11.31 11.50 26.05
C ASP A 103 -9.86 11.06 26.25
N ILE A 104 -8.94 11.75 25.59
CA ILE A 104 -7.53 11.40 25.51
C ILE A 104 -6.75 12.16 26.58
N ALA A 105 -6.00 11.43 27.41
CA ALA A 105 -5.04 12.01 28.37
C ALA A 105 -3.60 11.97 27.81
N LYS A 106 -3.23 10.89 27.08
CA LYS A 106 -1.89 10.73 26.49
C LYS A 106 -1.98 9.86 25.24
N GLU A 107 -1.19 10.21 24.23
CA GLU A 107 -1.04 9.44 23.00
C GLU A 107 0.26 8.64 23.04
N LEU A 108 0.20 7.42 22.55
CA LEU A 108 1.30 6.46 22.41
C LEU A 108 1.28 5.91 20.99
N TYR A 109 2.39 5.33 20.57
CA TYR A 109 2.49 4.55 19.34
C TYR A 109 2.63 3.06 19.65
N LEU A 110 1.95 2.21 18.89
CA LEU A 110 2.17 0.77 18.89
C LEU A 110 2.00 0.23 17.48
N GLY A 111 3.00 -0.47 16.98
CA GLY A 111 2.96 -1.09 15.65
C GLY A 111 3.67 -2.43 15.63
N ALA A 112 3.45 -3.20 14.58
CA ALA A 112 4.14 -4.45 14.31
C ALA A 112 4.36 -4.64 12.82
N VAL A 113 5.53 -5.16 12.47
CA VAL A 113 5.92 -5.49 11.09
C VAL A 113 6.69 -6.80 11.04
N VAL A 114 6.80 -7.38 9.86
CA VAL A 114 7.77 -8.45 9.61
C VAL A 114 9.13 -7.82 9.34
N ASP A 115 10.08 -8.03 10.24
CA ASP A 115 11.48 -7.71 9.98
C ASP A 115 12.12 -8.79 9.11
N ARG A 116 12.50 -8.41 7.90
CA ARG A 116 13.07 -9.32 6.91
C ARG A 116 14.47 -9.78 7.29
N SER A 117 15.23 -8.98 8.04
CA SER A 117 16.59 -9.30 8.45
C SER A 117 16.60 -10.40 9.50
N SER A 118 15.82 -10.25 10.55
CA SER A 118 15.68 -11.26 11.62
C SER A 118 14.68 -12.38 11.27
N ARG A 119 13.83 -12.19 10.25
CA ARG A 119 12.73 -13.09 9.88
C ARG A 119 11.75 -13.30 11.04
N ARG A 120 11.45 -12.23 11.76
CA ARG A 120 10.60 -12.20 12.95
C ARG A 120 9.55 -11.11 12.83
N VAL A 121 8.46 -11.26 13.57
CA VAL A 121 7.55 -10.15 13.83
C VAL A 121 8.20 -9.27 14.90
N VAL A 122 8.33 -7.98 14.59
CA VAL A 122 8.87 -6.99 15.53
C VAL A 122 7.78 -6.01 15.89
N PHE A 123 7.50 -5.91 17.18
CA PHE A 123 6.66 -4.86 17.75
C PHE A 123 7.49 -3.62 18.03
N MET A 124 6.95 -2.47 17.70
CA MET A 124 7.52 -1.16 17.98
C MET A 124 6.53 -0.37 18.82
N ALA A 125 7.03 0.29 19.87
CA ALA A 125 6.24 1.14 20.73
C ALA A 125 6.99 2.43 21.03
N SER A 126 6.25 3.55 21.20
CA SER A 126 6.85 4.84 21.56
C SER A 126 5.90 5.66 22.41
N THR A 127 6.46 6.57 23.21
CA THR A 127 5.71 7.61 23.91
C THR A 127 5.30 8.77 22.99
N GLU A 128 5.81 8.78 21.77
CA GLU A 128 5.47 9.76 20.72
C GLU A 128 4.34 9.19 19.85
N GLY A 129 3.10 9.39 20.28
CA GLY A 129 1.90 9.00 19.52
C GLY A 129 1.29 10.17 18.75
N GLY A 130 0.41 9.87 17.77
CA GLY A 130 -0.28 10.88 16.97
C GLY A 130 0.60 11.65 15.98
N VAL A 131 1.84 11.22 15.79
CA VAL A 131 2.85 11.85 14.91
C VAL A 131 3.37 10.88 13.86
N GLU A 132 4.15 11.38 12.90
CA GLU A 132 4.84 10.57 11.88
C GLU A 132 5.97 9.77 12.54
N ILE A 133 5.74 8.48 12.77
CA ILE A 133 6.67 7.61 13.52
C ILE A 133 8.00 7.41 12.79
N GLU A 134 7.99 7.47 11.47
CA GLU A 134 9.20 7.38 10.64
C GLU A 134 10.16 8.54 10.94
N LYS A 135 9.61 9.72 11.18
CA LYS A 135 10.40 10.89 11.59
C LYS A 135 10.99 10.70 12.99
N VAL A 136 10.20 10.17 13.93
CA VAL A 136 10.70 9.85 15.28
C VAL A 136 11.82 8.80 15.20
N ALA A 137 11.66 7.76 14.37
CA ALA A 137 12.66 6.73 14.17
C ALA A 137 13.97 7.27 13.54
N HIS A 138 13.88 8.30 12.69
CA HIS A 138 15.03 8.94 12.08
C HIS A 138 15.73 9.92 13.04
N ASP A 139 14.97 10.80 13.70
CA ASP A 139 15.50 11.92 14.48
C ASP A 139 15.89 11.51 15.92
N THR A 140 15.14 10.56 16.50
CA THR A 140 15.31 10.09 17.91
C THR A 140 15.05 8.59 18.02
N PRO A 141 15.91 7.74 17.38
CA PRO A 141 15.70 6.29 17.30
C PRO A 141 15.62 5.60 18.67
N GLU A 142 16.21 6.16 19.71
CA GLU A 142 16.15 5.67 21.09
C GLU A 142 14.73 5.72 21.69
N LYS A 143 13.82 6.51 21.12
CA LYS A 143 12.41 6.56 21.53
C LYS A 143 11.58 5.43 20.94
N ILE A 144 12.12 4.66 19.99
CA ILE A 144 11.48 3.48 19.42
C ILE A 144 11.89 2.24 20.22
N LEU A 145 10.98 1.80 21.06
CA LEU A 145 11.15 0.57 21.84
C LEU A 145 10.73 -0.63 21.00
N THR A 146 11.49 -1.70 21.03
CA THR A 146 11.20 -2.89 20.20
C THR A 146 11.07 -4.16 21.04
N ALA A 147 10.22 -5.08 20.58
CA ALA A 147 10.14 -6.46 21.07
C ALA A 147 10.01 -7.41 19.88
N THR A 148 10.96 -8.33 19.77
CA THR A 148 10.98 -9.35 18.70
C THR A 148 10.23 -10.59 19.14
N ILE A 149 9.29 -11.07 18.32
CA ILE A 149 8.48 -12.25 18.59
C ILE A 149 9.10 -13.45 17.85
N ASP A 150 9.44 -14.47 18.60
CA ASP A 150 9.82 -15.75 18.02
C ASP A 150 8.58 -16.48 17.49
N PRO A 151 8.53 -16.89 16.21
CA PRO A 151 7.36 -17.51 15.62
C PRO A 151 6.99 -18.88 16.20
N LEU A 152 7.96 -19.56 16.84
CA LEU A 152 7.73 -20.88 17.47
C LEU A 152 7.11 -20.75 18.87
N VAL A 153 7.55 -19.72 19.63
CA VAL A 153 7.13 -19.53 21.02
C VAL A 153 5.96 -18.55 21.12
N GLY A 154 5.79 -17.68 20.12
CA GLY A 154 4.81 -16.61 20.12
C GLY A 154 5.15 -15.48 21.09
N ALA A 155 4.23 -14.51 21.20
CA ALA A 155 4.38 -13.37 22.09
C ALA A 155 4.24 -13.77 23.56
N GLN A 156 5.24 -13.47 24.37
CA GLN A 156 5.26 -13.81 25.79
C GLN A 156 4.84 -12.61 26.66
N PRO A 157 4.11 -12.83 27.76
CA PRO A 157 3.65 -11.74 28.63
C PRO A 157 4.76 -10.85 29.17
N PHE A 158 5.98 -11.38 29.38
CA PHE A 158 7.09 -10.60 29.87
C PHE A 158 7.56 -9.53 28.86
N GLN A 159 7.49 -9.83 27.55
CA GLN A 159 7.86 -8.88 26.50
C GLN A 159 6.90 -7.66 26.51
N GLY A 160 5.59 -7.91 26.64
CA GLY A 160 4.60 -6.85 26.79
C GLY A 160 4.82 -6.05 28.07
N ARG A 161 5.18 -6.69 29.20
CA ARG A 161 5.50 -5.97 30.45
C ARG A 161 6.74 -5.09 30.29
N GLU A 162 7.79 -5.59 29.65
CA GLU A 162 9.01 -4.84 29.42
C GLU A 162 8.75 -3.57 28.61
N LEU A 163 7.99 -3.67 27.50
CA LEU A 163 7.59 -2.51 26.71
C LEU A 163 6.74 -1.55 27.54
N ALA A 164 5.77 -2.07 28.29
CA ALA A 164 4.87 -1.27 29.10
C ALA A 164 5.63 -0.45 30.17
N PHE A 165 6.60 -1.06 30.86
CA PHE A 165 7.43 -0.34 31.83
C PHE A 165 8.29 0.73 31.17
N LYS A 166 8.88 0.44 30.01
CA LYS A 166 9.68 1.43 29.25
C LYS A 166 8.82 2.59 28.74
N LEU A 167 7.53 2.37 28.46
CA LEU A 167 6.55 3.42 28.12
C LEU A 167 6.11 4.25 29.34
N GLY A 168 6.50 3.85 30.57
CA GLY A 168 6.12 4.52 31.81
C GLY A 168 4.69 4.27 32.25
N LEU A 169 4.10 3.13 31.86
CA LEU A 169 2.74 2.75 32.22
C LEU A 169 2.63 2.31 33.68
N ASN A 170 1.53 2.65 34.35
CA ASN A 170 1.25 2.17 35.70
C ASN A 170 0.77 0.71 35.73
N ASP A 171 0.69 0.12 36.93
CA ASP A 171 0.36 -1.32 37.11
C ASP A 171 -0.92 -1.77 36.40
N THR A 172 -1.96 -0.96 36.40
CA THR A 172 -3.23 -1.26 35.72
C THR A 172 -3.04 -1.23 34.19
N GLN A 173 -2.36 -0.21 33.70
CA GLN A 173 -2.06 -0.02 32.28
C GLN A 173 -1.10 -1.11 31.77
N VAL A 174 -0.13 -1.54 32.57
CA VAL A 174 0.78 -2.68 32.24
C VAL A 174 -0.05 -3.95 31.98
N LYS A 175 -1.02 -4.26 32.85
CA LYS A 175 -1.89 -5.43 32.67
C LYS A 175 -2.75 -5.33 31.40
N GLN A 176 -3.26 -4.13 31.09
CA GLN A 176 -4.00 -3.87 29.86
C GLN A 176 -3.11 -3.96 28.63
N PHE A 177 -1.92 -3.37 28.67
CA PHE A 177 -0.95 -3.40 27.57
C PHE A 177 -0.52 -4.82 27.21
N VAL A 178 -0.25 -5.66 28.21
CA VAL A 178 0.10 -7.07 27.98
C VAL A 178 -1.00 -7.81 27.24
N LYS A 179 -2.27 -7.59 27.58
CA LYS A 179 -3.42 -8.18 26.88
C LYS A 179 -3.50 -7.68 25.43
N ILE A 180 -3.35 -6.36 25.22
CA ILE A 180 -3.34 -5.75 23.88
C ILE A 180 -2.18 -6.34 23.05
N PHE A 181 -0.97 -6.35 23.58
CA PHE A 181 0.22 -6.88 22.92
C PHE A 181 0.05 -8.35 22.50
N GLN A 182 -0.43 -9.21 23.39
CA GLN A 182 -0.65 -10.62 23.08
C GLN A 182 -1.80 -10.82 22.06
N GLY A 183 -2.90 -10.06 22.18
CA GLY A 183 -4.01 -10.09 21.23
C GLY A 183 -3.58 -9.67 19.82
N LEU A 184 -2.82 -8.58 19.73
CA LEU A 184 -2.26 -8.11 18.46
C LEU A 184 -1.27 -9.09 17.85
N ALA A 185 -0.39 -9.69 18.65
CA ALA A 185 0.57 -10.67 18.15
C ALA A 185 -0.11 -11.94 17.64
N LYS A 186 -1.16 -12.40 18.32
CA LYS A 186 -2.00 -13.51 17.87
C LYS A 186 -2.68 -13.17 16.55
N MET A 187 -3.34 -12.01 16.48
CA MET A 187 -4.00 -11.52 15.27
C MET A 187 -3.01 -11.38 14.11
N PHE A 188 -1.81 -10.85 14.36
CA PHE A 188 -0.79 -10.65 13.34
C PHE A 188 -0.44 -11.96 12.61
N VAL A 189 -0.29 -13.04 13.35
CA VAL A 189 0.05 -14.36 12.79
C VAL A 189 -1.19 -15.04 12.19
N GLU A 190 -2.33 -15.07 12.88
CA GLU A 190 -3.54 -15.78 12.42
C GLU A 190 -4.19 -15.13 11.19
N CYS A 191 -4.06 -13.80 11.05
CA CYS A 191 -4.59 -13.06 9.91
C CYS A 191 -3.54 -12.81 8.81
N ASP A 192 -2.35 -13.38 8.90
CA ASP A 192 -1.25 -13.17 7.94
C ASP A 192 -0.99 -11.68 7.67
N LEU A 193 -0.80 -10.91 8.73
CA LEU A 193 -0.57 -9.48 8.56
C LEU A 193 0.87 -9.19 8.09
N ALA A 194 1.02 -8.18 7.23
CA ALA A 194 2.30 -7.61 6.84
C ALA A 194 2.65 -6.37 7.67
N LEU A 195 1.62 -5.63 8.11
CA LEU A 195 1.74 -4.43 8.93
C LEU A 195 0.52 -4.30 9.83
N LEU A 196 0.77 -3.85 11.05
CA LEU A 196 -0.23 -3.40 12.00
C LEU A 196 0.26 -2.12 12.66
N GLU A 197 -0.58 -1.10 12.73
CA GLU A 197 -0.24 0.16 13.38
C GLU A 197 -1.46 0.72 14.13
N ILE A 198 -1.22 1.14 15.36
CA ILE A 198 -2.17 1.89 16.20
C ILE A 198 -1.52 3.23 16.49
N ASN A 199 -1.94 4.26 15.78
CA ASN A 199 -1.34 5.59 15.90
C ASN A 199 -2.43 6.67 15.91
N PRO A 200 -2.94 7.04 17.14
CA PRO A 200 -2.39 6.66 18.44
C PRO A 200 -3.05 5.45 19.13
N LEU A 201 -2.27 4.74 19.96
CA LEU A 201 -2.78 4.03 21.13
C LEU A 201 -2.89 5.07 22.25
N VAL A 202 -4.04 5.20 22.92
CA VAL A 202 -4.22 6.27 23.88
C VAL A 202 -4.41 5.76 25.30
N ILE A 203 -3.97 6.58 26.25
CA ILE A 203 -4.42 6.51 27.64
C ILE A 203 -5.60 7.48 27.75
N THR A 204 -6.77 6.97 28.13
CA THR A 204 -7.96 7.79 28.33
C THR A 204 -7.85 8.59 29.64
N THR A 205 -8.68 9.65 29.80
CA THR A 205 -8.76 10.40 31.07
C THR A 205 -9.19 9.52 32.26
N ALA A 206 -9.89 8.40 31.99
CA ALA A 206 -10.19 7.38 32.99
C ALA A 206 -8.99 6.46 33.32
N GLY A 207 -7.82 6.66 32.67
CA GLY A 207 -6.60 5.92 32.92
C GLY A 207 -6.48 4.58 32.20
N ASN A 208 -7.41 4.25 31.28
CA ASN A 208 -7.40 2.99 30.54
C ASN A 208 -6.70 3.13 29.17
N LEU A 209 -6.11 2.05 28.69
CA LEU A 209 -5.61 1.97 27.31
C LEU A 209 -6.75 1.75 26.32
N HIS A 210 -6.65 2.40 25.14
CA HIS A 210 -7.65 2.31 24.09
C HIS A 210 -7.02 2.43 22.70
N CYS A 211 -7.40 1.55 21.76
CA CYS A 211 -6.94 1.57 20.39
C CYS A 211 -7.79 2.57 19.58
N LEU A 212 -7.28 3.78 19.39
CA LEU A 212 -8.06 4.89 18.80
C LEU A 212 -8.09 4.84 17.27
N ASP A 213 -7.03 4.35 16.63
CA ASP A 213 -6.93 4.16 15.19
C ASP A 213 -6.51 2.72 14.87
N ALA A 214 -6.63 2.30 13.63
CA ALA A 214 -6.21 1.01 13.15
C ALA A 214 -5.76 1.12 11.68
N LYS A 215 -4.49 0.82 11.42
CA LYS A 215 -3.93 0.63 10.10
C LYS A 215 -3.45 -0.81 10.00
N VAL A 216 -4.07 -1.59 9.13
CA VAL A 216 -3.81 -3.02 8.98
C VAL A 216 -3.58 -3.33 7.52
N ALA A 217 -2.47 -4.00 7.23
CA ALA A 217 -2.18 -4.57 5.92
C ALA A 217 -2.00 -6.08 6.04
N ILE A 218 -2.67 -6.80 5.15
CA ILE A 218 -2.60 -8.26 5.04
C ILE A 218 -1.60 -8.62 3.95
N ASP A 219 -0.81 -9.67 4.15
CA ASP A 219 0.04 -10.22 3.11
C ASP A 219 -0.81 -10.74 1.96
N SER A 220 -0.72 -10.09 0.81
CA SER A 220 -1.51 -10.47 -0.38
C SER A 220 -1.22 -11.89 -0.85
N ASN A 221 -0.02 -12.41 -0.58
CA ASN A 221 0.34 -13.80 -0.91
C ASN A 221 -0.41 -14.82 -0.05
N ALA A 222 -0.96 -14.43 1.09
CA ALA A 222 -1.71 -15.29 2.00
C ALA A 222 -3.23 -15.26 1.77
N LEU A 223 -3.75 -14.38 0.91
CA LEU A 223 -5.20 -14.20 0.72
C LEU A 223 -5.95 -15.46 0.28
N TYR A 224 -5.27 -16.42 -0.34
CA TYR A 224 -5.87 -17.71 -0.72
C TYR A 224 -6.37 -18.52 0.49
N ARG A 225 -5.76 -18.33 1.67
CA ARG A 225 -6.17 -18.98 2.93
C ARG A 225 -6.93 -18.05 3.89
N GLN A 226 -7.15 -16.80 3.49
CA GLN A 226 -7.86 -15.77 4.26
C GLN A 226 -9.13 -15.29 3.52
N PRO A 227 -10.13 -16.15 3.22
CA PRO A 227 -11.27 -15.79 2.38
C PRO A 227 -12.10 -14.65 2.97
N LYS A 228 -12.33 -14.63 4.28
CA LYS A 228 -13.08 -13.54 4.97
C LYS A 228 -12.36 -12.20 4.82
N LEU A 229 -11.05 -12.18 4.97
CA LEU A 229 -10.27 -10.94 4.84
C LEU A 229 -10.20 -10.48 3.39
N LYS A 230 -10.13 -11.42 2.44
CA LYS A 230 -10.16 -11.11 1.00
C LYS A 230 -11.45 -10.41 0.59
N GLU A 231 -12.59 -10.76 1.19
CA GLU A 231 -13.90 -10.11 0.95
C GLU A 231 -13.94 -8.64 1.45
N MET A 232 -13.03 -8.27 2.36
CA MET A 232 -12.91 -6.88 2.86
C MET A 232 -12.16 -5.94 1.91
N HIS A 233 -11.61 -6.46 0.80
CA HIS A 233 -10.89 -5.66 -0.18
C HIS A 233 -11.77 -4.58 -0.81
N ASP A 234 -11.27 -3.35 -0.85
CA ASP A 234 -11.92 -2.23 -1.56
C ASP A 234 -11.08 -1.87 -2.81
N PRO A 235 -11.47 -2.36 -4.00
CA PRO A 235 -10.71 -2.11 -5.23
C PRO A 235 -10.67 -0.63 -5.64
N SER A 236 -11.56 0.21 -5.10
CA SER A 236 -11.57 1.65 -5.39
C SER A 236 -10.38 2.40 -4.80
N GLN A 237 -9.71 1.77 -3.82
CA GLN A 237 -8.53 2.31 -3.15
C GLN A 237 -7.21 1.90 -3.82
N ASP A 238 -7.24 0.95 -4.75
CA ASP A 238 -6.06 0.50 -5.47
C ASP A 238 -5.69 1.48 -6.60
N ASP A 239 -4.43 1.48 -7.02
CA ASP A 239 -4.06 2.14 -8.28
C ASP A 239 -4.79 1.45 -9.43
N PRO A 240 -5.52 2.19 -10.28
CA PRO A 240 -6.29 1.59 -11.38
C PRO A 240 -5.44 0.73 -12.32
N ARG A 241 -4.15 1.06 -12.48
CA ARG A 241 -3.19 0.32 -13.31
C ARG A 241 -2.82 -1.01 -12.65
N GLU A 242 -2.58 -1.01 -11.32
CA GLU A 242 -2.31 -2.23 -10.54
C GLU A 242 -3.53 -3.15 -10.52
N ALA A 243 -4.72 -2.58 -10.34
CA ALA A 243 -5.97 -3.32 -10.41
C ALA A 243 -6.23 -3.92 -11.80
N HIS A 244 -5.90 -3.19 -12.87
CA HIS A 244 -5.99 -3.70 -14.25
C HIS A 244 -4.96 -4.81 -14.48
N ALA A 245 -3.71 -4.62 -14.07
CA ALA A 245 -2.64 -5.60 -14.20
C ALA A 245 -3.00 -6.94 -13.54
N THR A 246 -3.59 -6.89 -12.36
CA THR A 246 -4.04 -8.08 -11.62
C THR A 246 -5.03 -8.92 -12.41
N LYS A 247 -5.94 -8.31 -13.17
CA LYS A 247 -6.91 -9.04 -14.03
C LYS A 247 -6.23 -9.83 -15.15
N TRP A 248 -5.04 -9.40 -15.56
CA TRP A 248 -4.23 -10.05 -16.59
C TRP A 248 -3.10 -10.89 -16.03
N GLU A 249 -3.11 -11.13 -14.71
CA GLU A 249 -2.05 -11.86 -13.98
C GLU A 249 -0.64 -11.27 -14.23
N LEU A 250 -0.57 -9.95 -14.34
CA LEU A 250 0.66 -9.19 -14.47
C LEU A 250 1.07 -8.65 -13.09
N ASN A 251 2.38 -8.66 -12.82
CA ASN A 251 2.93 -8.02 -11.62
C ASN A 251 3.33 -6.59 -11.98
N TYR A 252 2.52 -5.62 -11.58
CA TYR A 252 2.74 -4.20 -11.83
C TYR A 252 2.75 -3.41 -10.52
N VAL A 253 3.69 -2.47 -10.40
CA VAL A 253 3.74 -1.48 -9.31
C VAL A 253 4.07 -0.12 -9.91
N ALA A 254 3.27 0.89 -9.60
CA ALA A 254 3.52 2.27 -10.00
C ALA A 254 4.63 2.92 -9.14
N LEU A 255 5.59 3.62 -9.76
CA LEU A 255 6.76 4.21 -9.08
C LEU A 255 6.91 5.73 -9.28
N GLY A 256 6.12 6.36 -10.11
CA GLY A 256 6.13 7.82 -10.29
C GLY A 256 7.31 8.42 -11.07
N GLY A 257 8.09 7.61 -11.80
CA GLY A 257 9.12 8.08 -12.73
C GLY A 257 8.56 8.41 -14.11
N ASN A 258 9.44 8.50 -15.12
CA ASN A 258 9.09 8.87 -16.50
C ASN A 258 9.55 7.85 -17.55
N ILE A 259 10.15 6.73 -17.14
CA ILE A 259 10.59 5.65 -18.02
C ILE A 259 9.77 4.39 -17.70
N GLY A 260 8.88 4.01 -18.61
CA GLY A 260 8.14 2.76 -18.51
C GLY A 260 9.07 1.56 -18.67
N CYS A 261 8.91 0.53 -17.81
CA CYS A 261 9.71 -0.69 -17.87
C CYS A 261 8.82 -1.91 -18.06
N MET A 262 9.13 -2.77 -19.06
CA MET A 262 8.49 -4.07 -19.28
C MET A 262 9.56 -5.15 -19.37
N VAL A 263 9.48 -6.14 -18.48
CA VAL A 263 10.52 -7.14 -18.31
C VAL A 263 9.87 -8.51 -18.05
N ASN A 264 10.55 -9.60 -18.34
CA ASN A 264 10.14 -10.93 -17.94
C ASN A 264 11.02 -11.47 -16.81
N GLY A 265 10.43 -11.53 -15.62
CA GLY A 265 11.08 -12.00 -14.40
C GLY A 265 11.45 -10.85 -13.44
N ALA A 266 11.03 -11.00 -12.19
CA ALA A 266 11.15 -9.97 -11.16
C ALA A 266 12.60 -9.52 -10.89
N GLY A 267 13.55 -10.46 -10.90
CA GLY A 267 14.98 -10.15 -10.72
C GLY A 267 15.54 -9.31 -11.87
N LEU A 268 15.18 -9.64 -13.11
CA LEU A 268 15.58 -8.86 -14.28
C LEU A 268 14.90 -7.47 -14.26
N ALA A 269 13.66 -7.37 -13.80
CA ALA A 269 12.95 -6.10 -13.66
C ALA A 269 13.65 -5.18 -12.65
N MET A 270 14.02 -5.68 -11.48
CA MET A 270 14.77 -4.92 -10.48
C MET A 270 16.12 -4.45 -11.02
N GLY A 271 16.91 -5.36 -11.63
CA GLY A 271 18.19 -4.98 -12.25
C GLY A 271 18.05 -4.00 -13.40
N THR A 272 16.95 -4.06 -14.16
CA THR A 272 16.65 -3.09 -15.23
C THR A 272 16.35 -1.71 -14.66
N MET A 273 15.56 -1.63 -13.59
CA MET A 273 15.29 -0.36 -12.91
C MET A 273 16.53 0.25 -12.27
N ASP A 274 17.37 -0.59 -11.67
CA ASP A 274 18.63 -0.13 -11.06
C ASP A 274 19.58 0.48 -12.10
N ILE A 275 19.75 -0.17 -13.25
CA ILE A 275 20.63 0.36 -14.30
C ILE A 275 20.06 1.64 -14.94
N VAL A 276 18.74 1.70 -15.15
CA VAL A 276 18.09 2.95 -15.59
C VAL A 276 18.36 4.09 -14.61
N LYS A 277 18.25 3.82 -13.32
CA LYS A 277 18.52 4.82 -12.28
C LYS A 277 20.00 5.20 -12.20
N LEU A 278 20.92 4.23 -12.38
CA LEU A 278 22.37 4.46 -12.43
C LEU A 278 22.76 5.44 -13.57
N HIS A 279 22.05 5.37 -14.69
CA HIS A 279 22.25 6.27 -15.84
C HIS A 279 21.43 7.58 -15.75
N GLY A 280 20.87 7.89 -14.57
CA GLY A 280 20.16 9.15 -14.30
C GLY A 280 18.69 9.17 -14.74
N GLY A 281 18.10 8.02 -15.09
CA GLY A 281 16.68 7.89 -15.40
C GLY A 281 15.82 7.65 -14.16
N ALA A 282 14.51 7.77 -14.33
CA ALA A 282 13.52 7.50 -13.28
C ALA A 282 12.50 6.47 -13.77
N PRO A 283 12.54 5.20 -13.28
CA PRO A 283 11.55 4.19 -13.63
C PRO A 283 10.14 4.61 -13.21
N ALA A 284 9.18 4.54 -14.13
CA ALA A 284 7.77 4.86 -13.89
C ALA A 284 7.03 3.70 -13.23
N ASN A 285 7.50 2.49 -13.43
CA ASN A 285 6.85 1.29 -12.92
C ASN A 285 7.82 0.11 -12.82
N PHE A 286 7.47 -0.83 -11.94
CA PHE A 286 7.88 -2.22 -12.05
C PHE A 286 6.83 -2.96 -12.89
N LEU A 287 7.23 -3.76 -13.86
CA LEU A 287 6.32 -4.67 -14.56
C LEU A 287 7.05 -5.95 -14.98
N ASP A 288 6.54 -7.08 -14.48
CA ASP A 288 6.97 -8.41 -14.85
C ASP A 288 5.83 -9.13 -15.59
N VAL A 289 6.06 -9.47 -16.87
CA VAL A 289 5.09 -10.21 -17.68
C VAL A 289 5.14 -11.72 -17.42
N GLY A 290 6.07 -12.18 -16.60
CA GLY A 290 6.25 -13.60 -16.25
C GLY A 290 6.82 -14.47 -17.36
N GLY A 291 7.10 -15.74 -17.02
CA GLY A 291 7.71 -16.70 -17.92
C GLY A 291 6.77 -17.40 -18.91
N GLY A 292 5.46 -17.17 -18.82
CA GLY A 292 4.43 -17.78 -19.70
C GLY A 292 3.56 -16.73 -20.40
N ALA A 293 4.08 -15.52 -20.64
CA ALA A 293 3.32 -14.42 -21.22
C ALA A 293 2.81 -14.74 -22.62
N THR A 294 1.50 -14.57 -22.83
CA THR A 294 0.86 -14.64 -24.15
C THR A 294 0.96 -13.28 -24.86
N LYS A 295 0.69 -13.26 -26.17
CA LYS A 295 0.61 -12.03 -26.96
C LYS A 295 -0.36 -11.01 -26.34
N GLU A 296 -1.52 -11.47 -25.87
CA GLU A 296 -2.56 -10.63 -25.27
C GLU A 296 -2.07 -9.99 -23.95
N ARG A 297 -1.43 -10.78 -23.08
CA ARG A 297 -0.87 -10.28 -21.81
C ARG A 297 0.22 -9.22 -22.05
N VAL A 298 1.09 -9.43 -23.01
CA VAL A 298 2.13 -8.48 -23.41
C VAL A 298 1.51 -7.19 -23.96
N SER A 299 0.49 -7.30 -24.79
CA SER A 299 -0.24 -6.15 -25.34
C SER A 299 -0.90 -5.34 -24.22
N GLU A 300 -1.56 -6.00 -23.27
CA GLU A 300 -2.19 -5.30 -22.11
C GLU A 300 -1.13 -4.67 -21.18
N ALA A 301 -0.02 -5.35 -20.94
CA ALA A 301 1.10 -4.79 -20.18
C ALA A 301 1.60 -3.47 -20.79
N PHE A 302 1.77 -3.45 -22.12
CA PHE A 302 2.22 -2.26 -22.83
C PHE A 302 1.19 -1.13 -22.76
N LYS A 303 -0.12 -1.44 -22.90
CA LYS A 303 -1.20 -0.47 -22.73
C LYS A 303 -1.24 0.14 -21.33
N ILE A 304 -1.03 -0.68 -20.28
CA ILE A 304 -0.98 -0.21 -18.90
C ILE A 304 0.15 0.80 -18.72
N ILE A 305 1.36 0.51 -19.23
CA ILE A 305 2.49 1.45 -19.20
C ILE A 305 2.14 2.76 -19.89
N LEU A 306 1.57 2.69 -21.09
CA LEU A 306 1.24 3.87 -21.90
C LEU A 306 0.03 4.65 -21.38
N SER A 307 -0.75 4.10 -20.47
CA SER A 307 -1.83 4.84 -19.79
C SER A 307 -1.33 5.85 -18.77
N ASP A 308 -0.03 5.83 -18.46
CA ASP A 308 0.61 6.79 -17.56
C ASP A 308 1.14 7.98 -18.37
N ASP A 309 0.51 9.13 -18.25
CA ASP A 309 0.88 10.38 -18.93
C ASP A 309 2.29 10.89 -18.58
N SER A 310 2.85 10.43 -17.45
CA SER A 310 4.21 10.78 -17.04
C SER A 310 5.28 10.07 -17.87
N VAL A 311 4.94 8.95 -18.52
CA VAL A 311 5.87 8.14 -19.31
C VAL A 311 6.32 8.88 -20.57
N LYS A 312 7.63 9.09 -20.71
CA LYS A 312 8.26 9.76 -21.85
C LYS A 312 9.01 8.80 -22.79
N ALA A 313 9.40 7.64 -22.29
CA ALA A 313 10.00 6.56 -23.06
C ALA A 313 9.71 5.22 -22.39
N VAL A 314 9.78 4.12 -23.16
CA VAL A 314 9.58 2.76 -22.64
C VAL A 314 10.82 1.91 -22.92
N LEU A 315 11.29 1.19 -21.90
CA LEU A 315 12.30 0.14 -22.03
C LEU A 315 11.65 -1.23 -21.93
N VAL A 316 11.77 -2.00 -22.99
CA VAL A 316 11.42 -3.42 -23.02
C VAL A 316 12.71 -4.24 -22.95
N ASN A 317 12.88 -4.99 -21.86
CA ASN A 317 14.07 -5.82 -21.66
C ASN A 317 13.66 -7.28 -21.41
N ILE A 318 13.82 -8.11 -22.44
CA ILE A 318 13.39 -9.51 -22.41
C ILE A 318 14.59 -10.45 -22.55
N PHE A 319 14.68 -11.37 -21.60
CA PHE A 319 15.56 -12.52 -21.70
C PHE A 319 14.73 -13.76 -22.03
N GLY A 320 14.84 -14.22 -23.27
CA GLY A 320 14.06 -15.33 -23.80
C GLY A 320 14.58 -16.69 -23.35
N GLY A 321 14.18 -17.12 -22.16
CA GLY A 321 14.28 -18.51 -21.73
C GLY A 321 13.00 -19.25 -22.11
N ILE A 322 12.00 -19.19 -21.23
CA ILE A 322 10.66 -19.78 -21.44
C ILE A 322 9.83 -18.90 -22.41
N VAL A 323 9.85 -17.57 -22.22
CA VAL A 323 9.18 -16.63 -23.14
C VAL A 323 9.99 -16.48 -24.41
N ARG A 324 9.30 -16.57 -25.56
CA ARG A 324 9.93 -16.36 -26.88
C ARG A 324 9.86 -14.90 -27.27
N CYS A 325 10.98 -14.33 -27.70
CA CYS A 325 11.09 -12.93 -28.08
C CYS A 325 10.18 -12.52 -29.25
N ASN A 326 9.87 -13.44 -30.17
CA ASN A 326 8.93 -13.16 -31.26
C ASN A 326 7.49 -12.91 -30.76
N LEU A 327 7.04 -13.60 -29.69
CA LEU A 327 5.72 -13.35 -29.09
C LEU A 327 5.65 -11.96 -28.42
N ILE A 328 6.74 -11.57 -27.80
CA ILE A 328 6.85 -10.21 -27.23
C ILE A 328 6.79 -9.15 -28.35
N ALA A 329 7.52 -9.36 -29.44
CA ALA A 329 7.50 -8.46 -30.58
C ALA A 329 6.08 -8.30 -31.16
N GLU A 330 5.36 -9.42 -31.35
CA GLU A 330 3.96 -9.41 -31.80
C GLU A 330 3.03 -8.69 -30.81
N GLY A 331 3.25 -8.87 -29.49
CA GLY A 331 2.50 -8.18 -28.44
C GLY A 331 2.71 -6.67 -28.46
N ILE A 332 3.95 -6.21 -28.67
CA ILE A 332 4.30 -4.79 -28.81
C ILE A 332 3.60 -4.21 -30.06
N ILE A 333 3.70 -4.87 -31.21
CA ILE A 333 3.05 -4.42 -32.44
C ILE A 333 1.53 -4.31 -32.23
N GLY A 334 0.91 -5.35 -31.64
CA GLY A 334 -0.55 -5.31 -31.35
C GLY A 334 -0.94 -4.17 -30.43
N ALA A 335 -0.12 -3.81 -29.43
CA ALA A 335 -0.36 -2.68 -28.57
C ALA A 335 -0.26 -1.34 -29.32
N VAL A 336 0.75 -1.21 -30.19
CA VAL A 336 0.96 -0.01 -31.01
C VAL A 336 -0.22 0.24 -31.95
N GLU A 337 -0.71 -0.82 -32.61
CA GLU A 337 -1.87 -0.73 -33.51
C GLU A 337 -3.15 -0.30 -32.77
N GLN A 338 -3.33 -0.76 -31.53
CA GLN A 338 -4.54 -0.47 -30.75
C GLN A 338 -4.49 0.85 -29.99
N VAL A 339 -3.34 1.26 -29.48
CA VAL A 339 -3.19 2.42 -28.57
C VAL A 339 -2.50 3.60 -29.25
N GLY A 340 -1.69 3.35 -30.26
CA GLY A 340 -0.91 4.37 -30.95
C GLY A 340 0.23 4.89 -30.05
N VAL A 341 1.40 4.27 -30.13
CA VAL A 341 2.56 4.68 -29.32
C VAL A 341 3.12 6.00 -29.82
N LYS A 342 3.16 7.01 -28.95
CA LYS A 342 3.69 8.34 -29.24
C LYS A 342 5.08 8.56 -28.63
N VAL A 343 5.52 7.68 -27.75
CA VAL A 343 6.79 7.78 -27.02
C VAL A 343 7.84 6.84 -27.64
N PRO A 344 9.15 7.17 -27.57
CA PRO A 344 10.22 6.27 -27.99
C PRO A 344 10.17 4.93 -27.23
N VAL A 345 10.39 3.84 -27.94
CA VAL A 345 10.48 2.50 -27.37
C VAL A 345 11.87 1.94 -27.61
N VAL A 346 12.60 1.64 -26.55
CA VAL A 346 13.89 0.94 -26.59
C VAL A 346 13.66 -0.52 -26.27
N VAL A 347 14.17 -1.43 -27.11
CA VAL A 347 13.95 -2.86 -26.97
C VAL A 347 15.28 -3.58 -26.94
N ARG A 348 15.49 -4.36 -25.87
CA ARG A 348 16.55 -5.37 -25.79
C ARG A 348 15.92 -6.75 -25.74
N LEU A 349 16.23 -7.55 -26.72
CA LEU A 349 15.83 -8.95 -26.79
C LEU A 349 17.08 -9.83 -26.76
N GLU A 350 17.10 -10.83 -25.88
CA GLU A 350 18.18 -11.81 -25.79
C GLU A 350 17.61 -13.21 -25.53
N GLY A 351 18.27 -14.24 -26.03
CA GLY A 351 17.86 -15.62 -25.85
C GLY A 351 16.96 -16.17 -26.97
N ASN A 352 15.94 -16.97 -26.60
CA ASN A 352 15.14 -17.74 -27.54
C ASN A 352 14.37 -16.84 -28.52
N ASN A 353 14.62 -17.04 -29.83
CA ASN A 353 14.01 -16.26 -30.94
C ASN A 353 14.31 -14.76 -30.91
N ALA A 354 15.41 -14.32 -30.30
CA ALA A 354 15.75 -12.91 -30.21
C ALA A 354 15.93 -12.25 -31.58
N GLU A 355 16.66 -12.89 -32.50
CA GLU A 355 16.86 -12.41 -33.87
C GLU A 355 15.54 -12.31 -34.65
N LEU A 356 14.67 -13.33 -34.52
CA LEU A 356 13.35 -13.33 -35.16
C LEU A 356 12.48 -12.17 -34.58
N GLY A 357 12.49 -11.98 -33.26
CA GLY A 357 11.75 -10.89 -32.62
C GLY A 357 12.25 -9.52 -33.08
N ALA A 358 13.57 -9.32 -33.14
CA ALA A 358 14.17 -8.06 -33.62
C ALA A 358 13.80 -7.82 -35.11
N LYS A 359 13.80 -8.85 -35.96
CA LYS A 359 13.36 -8.74 -37.34
C LYS A 359 11.88 -8.31 -37.46
N ILE A 360 10.99 -8.95 -36.70
CA ILE A 360 9.55 -8.64 -36.68
C ILE A 360 9.34 -7.15 -36.30
N LEU A 361 10.06 -6.68 -35.27
CA LEU A 361 10.00 -5.28 -34.85
C LEU A 361 10.52 -4.31 -35.92
N ALA A 362 11.63 -4.64 -36.57
CA ALA A 362 12.21 -3.82 -37.64
C ALA A 362 11.30 -3.71 -38.88
N GLU A 363 10.61 -4.79 -39.24
CA GLU A 363 9.67 -4.85 -40.36
C GLU A 363 8.32 -4.20 -40.06
N SER A 364 8.01 -3.90 -38.78
CA SER A 364 6.75 -3.30 -38.35
C SER A 364 6.58 -1.84 -38.74
N GLY A 365 7.64 -1.15 -39.15
CA GLY A 365 7.62 0.29 -39.46
C GLY A 365 7.51 1.19 -38.21
N LEU A 366 7.63 0.61 -37.00
CA LEU A 366 7.59 1.36 -35.73
C LEU A 366 8.92 2.04 -35.43
N ASN A 367 8.88 3.18 -34.75
CA ASN A 367 10.08 3.88 -34.29
C ASN A 367 10.63 3.18 -33.01
N ILE A 368 11.34 2.08 -33.20
CA ILE A 368 11.92 1.26 -32.14
C ILE A 368 13.44 1.36 -32.20
N ILE A 369 14.05 1.60 -31.06
CA ILE A 369 15.50 1.62 -30.86
C ILE A 369 15.92 0.24 -30.34
N ALA A 370 16.60 -0.54 -31.16
CA ALA A 370 17.16 -1.83 -30.75
C ALA A 370 18.49 -1.64 -30.02
N ALA A 371 18.64 -2.28 -28.86
CA ALA A 371 19.85 -2.28 -28.05
C ALA A 371 20.41 -3.70 -27.90
N LYS A 372 21.76 -3.83 -27.92
CA LYS A 372 22.45 -5.12 -27.83
C LYS A 372 22.79 -5.52 -26.40
N SER A 373 22.97 -4.55 -25.52
CA SER A 373 23.30 -4.77 -24.11
C SER A 373 22.33 -4.02 -23.19
N LEU A 374 22.27 -4.43 -21.93
CA LEU A 374 21.43 -3.77 -20.95
C LEU A 374 21.88 -2.32 -20.67
N THR A 375 23.20 -2.09 -20.64
CA THR A 375 23.77 -0.74 -20.48
C THR A 375 23.37 0.15 -21.65
N GLU A 376 23.58 -0.29 -22.91
CA GLU A 376 23.17 0.44 -24.10
C GLU A 376 21.67 0.76 -24.10
N ALA A 377 20.84 -0.19 -23.65
CA ALA A 377 19.41 0.00 -23.56
C ALA A 377 19.03 1.08 -22.51
N ALA A 378 19.71 1.07 -21.35
CA ALA A 378 19.49 2.07 -20.31
C ALA A 378 19.91 3.48 -20.76
N GLU A 379 21.08 3.61 -21.37
CA GLU A 379 21.56 4.89 -21.92
C GLU A 379 20.62 5.43 -23.01
N ALA A 380 20.19 4.55 -23.93
CA ALA A 380 19.28 4.93 -25.00
C ALA A 380 17.92 5.40 -24.49
N VAL A 381 17.33 4.68 -23.52
CA VAL A 381 15.99 5.05 -22.98
C VAL A 381 16.05 6.31 -22.13
N VAL A 382 17.12 6.52 -21.35
CA VAL A 382 17.29 7.73 -20.56
C VAL A 382 17.44 8.94 -21.47
N LYS A 383 18.26 8.84 -22.52
CA LYS A 383 18.39 9.88 -23.54
C LYS A 383 17.06 10.16 -24.26
N ALA A 384 16.32 9.12 -24.61
CA ALA A 384 15.04 9.25 -25.29
C ALA A 384 13.96 9.89 -24.39
N ALA A 385 14.03 9.68 -23.08
CA ALA A 385 13.12 10.30 -22.09
C ALA A 385 13.46 11.76 -21.77
N GLY A 386 14.53 12.35 -22.38
CA GLY A 386 14.97 13.71 -22.13
C GLY A 386 15.84 13.84 -20.86
N GLY A 387 16.48 12.76 -20.43
CA GLY A 387 17.49 12.78 -19.37
C GLY A 387 18.74 13.55 -19.78
N ALA A 388 19.45 14.10 -18.79
CA ALA A 388 20.68 14.85 -19.03
C ALA A 388 21.72 14.00 -19.77
N GLN A 389 22.40 14.64 -20.73
CA GLN A 389 23.58 14.10 -21.38
C GLN A 389 24.75 14.05 -20.41
#